data_15f430da42483a75ecaafb8a89b0c3be
#
_entry.id   15f430da42483a75ecaafb8a89b0c3be
#
_cell.length_a   1.000
_cell.length_b   1.000
_cell.length_c   1.000
_cell.angle_alpha   90.00
_cell.angle_beta   90.00
_cell.angle_gamma   90.00
#
_symmetry.space_group_name_H-M   'P 1'
#
loop_
_entity.id
_entity.type
_entity.pdbx_description
1 polymer ?
#
loop_
_entity_poly.entity_id
_entity_poly.type
_entity_poly.pdbx_seq_one_letter_code
_entity_poly.pdbx_strand_id
1 'polypeptide(L)'
;TNDFKEEVSADELKEETDALTELFRKALGKDKLEVKVEKLKNENISSMVTLSEESRRMQDMMKMYGMAGMDPSMFGTTETLVLNANNKLVQYIFEHKDSENVPMFCEQLYDLALLSHKPLNPDEMTKFIARSNEILMLLAK
;
A
#
# COMPACT_ATOMS: atom_id res chain seq x y z
N THR A 1 19.43 -11.44 4.49
CA THR A 1 18.96 -12.69 5.04
C THR A 1 17.46 -12.82 4.91
N ASN A 2 16.98 -14.03 4.79
CA ASN A 2 15.58 -14.30 4.52
C ASN A 2 14.80 -14.73 5.77
N ASP A 3 15.28 -14.32 6.94
CA ASP A 3 14.66 -14.71 8.22
C ASP A 3 13.23 -14.19 8.38
N PHE A 4 12.88 -13.13 7.68
CA PHE A 4 11.57 -12.49 7.78
C PHE A 4 10.64 -12.83 6.62
N LYS A 5 11.09 -13.59 5.65
CA LYS A 5 10.34 -13.92 4.45
C LYS A 5 10.34 -15.43 4.22
N GLU A 6 9.23 -15.95 3.73
CA GLU A 6 9.16 -17.33 3.30
C GLU A 6 9.64 -17.43 1.85
N GLU A 7 10.21 -18.56 1.49
CA GLU A 7 10.64 -18.79 0.12
C GLU A 7 9.41 -19.03 -0.75
N VAL A 8 9.30 -18.26 -1.83
CA VAL A 8 8.27 -18.41 -2.87
C VAL A 8 9.03 -18.42 -4.18
N SER A 9 8.53 -19.16 -5.17
CA SER A 9 9.15 -19.09 -6.49
C SER A 9 9.08 -17.64 -7.01
N ALA A 10 10.17 -17.20 -7.63
CA ALA A 10 10.24 -15.85 -8.16
C ALA A 10 9.14 -15.57 -9.20
N ASP A 11 8.76 -16.58 -9.96
CA ASP A 11 7.72 -16.46 -10.98
C ASP A 11 6.33 -16.25 -10.39
N GLU A 12 5.99 -16.99 -9.34
CA GLU A 12 4.71 -16.82 -8.64
C GLU A 12 4.60 -15.44 -8.03
N LEU A 13 5.66 -14.99 -7.39
CA LEU A 13 5.68 -13.68 -6.73
C LEU A 13 5.59 -12.56 -7.76
N LYS A 14 6.24 -12.71 -8.90
CA LYS A 14 6.19 -11.73 -9.98
C LYS A 14 4.79 -11.62 -10.56
N GLU A 15 4.13 -12.75 -10.83
CA GLU A 15 2.76 -12.77 -11.34
C GLU A 15 1.81 -12.08 -10.39
N GLU A 16 1.91 -12.39 -9.10
CA GLU A 16 1.09 -11.78 -8.07
C GLU A 16 1.36 -10.28 -7.98
N THR A 17 2.63 -9.88 -8.03
CA THR A 17 3.02 -8.46 -8.00
C THR A 17 2.43 -7.70 -9.18
N ASP A 18 2.55 -8.23 -10.39
CA ASP A 18 2.05 -7.56 -11.59
C ASP A 18 0.53 -7.40 -11.53
N ALA A 19 -0.17 -8.45 -11.12
CA ALA A 19 -1.64 -8.42 -11.02
C ALA A 19 -2.11 -7.42 -9.97
N LEU A 20 -1.51 -7.44 -8.79
CA LEU A 20 -1.88 -6.53 -7.70
C LEU A 20 -1.52 -5.09 -8.02
N THR A 21 -0.39 -4.87 -8.71
CA THR A 21 0.01 -3.54 -9.14
C THR A 21 -1.06 -2.90 -10.02
N GLU A 22 -1.55 -3.65 -11.01
CA GLU A 22 -2.60 -3.15 -11.89
C GLU A 22 -3.90 -2.88 -11.14
N LEU A 23 -4.30 -3.81 -10.27
CA LEU A 23 -5.52 -3.65 -9.49
C LEU A 23 -5.48 -2.39 -8.62
N PHE A 24 -4.38 -2.18 -7.91
CA PHE A 24 -4.24 -1.04 -7.02
C PHE A 24 -4.13 0.27 -7.80
N ARG A 25 -3.40 0.29 -8.91
CA ARG A 25 -3.32 1.48 -9.77
C ARG A 25 -4.68 1.89 -10.28
N LYS A 26 -5.46 0.92 -10.73
CA LYS A 26 -6.80 1.16 -11.26
C LYS A 26 -7.76 1.62 -10.17
N ALA A 27 -7.76 0.94 -9.03
CA ALA A 27 -8.66 1.25 -7.93
C ALA A 27 -8.38 2.63 -7.32
N LEU A 28 -7.11 3.01 -7.24
CA LEU A 28 -6.69 4.27 -6.63
C LEU A 28 -6.58 5.42 -7.62
N GLY A 29 -6.66 5.14 -8.92
CA GLY A 29 -6.44 6.14 -9.95
C GLY A 29 -5.01 6.67 -9.98
N LYS A 30 -4.04 5.86 -9.58
CA LYS A 30 -2.62 6.23 -9.49
C LYS A 30 -1.79 5.39 -10.45
N ASP A 31 -1.62 5.87 -11.67
CA ASP A 31 -0.95 5.11 -12.75
C ASP A 31 0.52 4.81 -12.47
N LYS A 32 1.16 5.60 -11.60
CA LYS A 32 2.58 5.47 -11.30
C LYS A 32 2.87 4.86 -9.94
N LEU A 33 1.86 4.34 -9.27
CA LEU A 33 2.05 3.71 -7.96
C LEU A 33 2.96 2.50 -8.08
N GLU A 34 4.02 2.45 -7.28
CA GLU A 34 4.88 1.28 -7.20
C GLU A 34 4.35 0.34 -6.13
N VAL A 35 4.21 -0.92 -6.49
CA VAL A 35 3.71 -1.96 -5.60
C VAL A 35 4.70 -3.10 -5.55
N LYS A 36 5.02 -3.56 -4.34
CA LYS A 36 5.82 -4.76 -4.12
C LYS A 36 5.01 -5.75 -3.31
N VAL A 37 5.21 -7.02 -3.56
CA VAL A 37 4.57 -8.10 -2.81
C VAL A 37 5.67 -8.91 -2.14
N GLU A 38 5.58 -9.05 -0.83
CA GLU A 38 6.54 -9.81 -0.04
C GLU A 38 5.81 -10.71 0.93
N LYS A 39 6.39 -11.82 1.28
CA LYS A 39 5.85 -12.70 2.33
C LYS A 39 6.48 -12.32 3.66
N LEU A 40 5.69 -11.72 4.53
CA LEU A 40 6.12 -11.33 5.87
C LEU A 40 5.68 -12.39 6.87
N LYS A 41 6.47 -12.59 7.92
CA LYS A 41 6.14 -13.56 8.97
C LYS A 41 4.86 -13.20 9.72
N ASN A 42 4.62 -11.90 9.96
CA ASN A 42 3.43 -11.46 10.65
C ASN A 42 2.25 -11.38 9.68
N GLU A 43 1.39 -12.39 9.72
CA GLU A 43 0.21 -12.48 8.85
C GLU A 43 -0.80 -11.36 9.08
N ASN A 44 -0.76 -10.71 10.22
CA ASN A 44 -1.71 -9.66 10.55
C ASN A 44 -1.38 -8.32 9.88
N ILE A 45 -0.16 -8.16 9.40
CA ILE A 45 0.21 -6.97 8.63
C ILE A 45 -0.24 -7.18 7.19
N SER A 46 -1.14 -6.33 6.71
CA SER A 46 -1.65 -6.41 5.33
C SER A 46 -0.79 -5.62 4.35
N SER A 47 -0.37 -4.43 4.76
CA SER A 47 0.32 -3.51 3.85
C SER A 47 1.12 -2.48 4.64
N MET A 48 2.10 -1.89 3.96
CA MET A 48 2.88 -0.79 4.50
C MET A 48 3.35 0.09 3.33
N VAL A 49 3.69 1.33 3.64
CA VAL A 49 4.27 2.25 2.67
C VAL A 49 5.71 2.50 3.04
N THR A 50 6.60 2.40 2.05
CA THR A 50 8.01 2.75 2.20
C THR A 50 8.37 3.82 1.18
N LEU A 51 9.34 4.65 1.51
CA LEU A 51 9.86 5.62 0.56
C LEU A 51 10.95 4.96 -0.29
N SER A 52 11.01 5.32 -1.57
CA SER A 52 12.11 4.89 -2.41
C SER A 52 13.41 5.48 -1.86
N GLU A 53 14.53 4.84 -2.17
CA GLU A 53 15.83 5.31 -1.74
C GLU A 53 16.13 6.72 -2.23
N GLU A 54 15.76 7.01 -3.48
CA GLU A 54 15.88 8.35 -4.04
C GLU A 54 15.08 9.38 -3.27
N SER A 55 13.85 9.04 -2.90
CA SER A 55 12.98 9.94 -2.13
C SER A 55 13.57 10.23 -0.76
N ARG A 56 14.15 9.23 -0.10
CA ARG A 56 14.82 9.40 1.19
C ARG A 56 16.00 10.36 1.08
N ARG A 57 16.83 10.18 0.05
CA ARG A 57 17.98 11.06 -0.20
C ARG A 57 17.53 12.49 -0.41
N MET A 58 16.49 12.67 -1.20
CA MET A 58 15.93 13.99 -1.46
C MET A 58 15.43 14.67 -0.20
N GLN A 59 14.70 13.94 0.65
CA GLN A 59 14.22 14.46 1.93
C GLN A 59 15.37 14.85 2.84
N ASP A 60 16.41 14.02 2.92
CA ASP A 60 17.60 14.29 3.73
C ASP A 60 18.32 15.54 3.23
N MET A 61 18.47 15.69 1.91
CA MET A 61 19.06 16.89 1.34
C MET A 61 18.26 18.14 1.69
N MET A 62 16.93 18.05 1.60
CA MET A 62 16.06 19.18 1.93
C MET A 62 16.22 19.61 3.38
N LYS A 63 16.35 18.65 4.29
CA LYS A 63 16.60 18.94 5.70
C LYS A 63 17.94 19.62 5.92
N MET A 64 18.98 19.15 5.22
CA MET A 64 20.32 19.74 5.32
C MET A 64 20.37 21.18 4.83
N TYR A 65 19.58 21.54 3.83
CA TYR A 65 19.56 22.88 3.26
C TYR A 65 18.51 23.80 3.89
N GLY A 66 17.92 23.38 5.02
CA GLY A 66 16.94 24.21 5.70
C GLY A 66 15.58 24.29 5.03
N MET A 67 15.29 23.36 4.14
CA MET A 67 14.03 23.31 3.39
C MET A 67 12.99 22.42 4.05
N ALA A 68 13.09 22.22 5.36
CA ALA A 68 12.27 21.28 6.11
C ALA A 68 10.78 21.60 6.11
N GLY A 69 10.39 22.82 5.78
CA GLY A 69 8.97 23.20 5.71
C GLY A 69 8.31 22.94 4.37
N MET A 70 9.05 22.46 3.39
CA MET A 70 8.50 22.22 2.05
C MET A 70 7.91 20.80 1.97
N ASP A 71 6.80 20.67 1.24
CA ASP A 71 6.15 19.39 1.04
C ASP A 71 7.01 18.52 0.11
N PRO A 72 7.47 17.34 0.58
CA PRO A 72 8.26 16.45 -0.27
C PRO A 72 7.56 16.05 -1.57
N SER A 73 6.24 16.01 -1.59
CA SER A 73 5.50 15.63 -2.79
C SER A 73 5.71 16.60 -3.95
N MET A 74 6.08 17.85 -3.65
CA MET A 74 6.38 18.85 -4.68
C MET A 74 7.62 18.50 -5.50
N PHE A 75 8.47 17.61 -4.98
CA PHE A 75 9.72 17.21 -5.61
C PHE A 75 9.64 15.81 -6.24
N GLY A 76 8.41 15.27 -6.37
CA GLY A 76 8.23 13.99 -7.03
C GLY A 76 8.71 12.79 -6.23
N THR A 77 8.60 12.85 -4.89
CA THR A 77 8.93 11.70 -4.06
C THR A 77 8.03 10.52 -4.39
N THR A 78 8.63 9.33 -4.47
CA THR A 78 7.92 8.09 -4.82
C THR A 78 7.73 7.23 -3.58
N GLU A 79 6.49 6.87 -3.32
CA GLU A 79 6.15 5.93 -2.26
C GLU A 79 5.94 4.55 -2.88
N THR A 80 6.39 3.51 -2.19
CA THR A 80 6.17 2.13 -2.60
C THR A 80 5.20 1.47 -1.63
N LEU A 81 4.13 0.91 -2.17
CA LEU A 81 3.17 0.14 -1.38
C LEU A 81 3.66 -1.30 -1.33
N VAL A 82 3.90 -1.80 -0.12
CA VAL A 82 4.32 -3.19 0.10
C VAL A 82 3.10 -3.96 0.60
N LEU A 83 2.75 -5.04 -0.10
CA LEU A 83 1.64 -5.91 0.26
C LEU A 83 2.19 -7.23 0.80
N ASN A 84 1.56 -7.71 1.87
CA ASN A 84 1.98 -8.96 2.50
C ASN A 84 1.22 -10.15 1.90
N ALA A 85 1.93 -10.98 1.13
CA ALA A 85 1.33 -12.15 0.50
C ALA A 85 0.81 -13.19 1.50
N ASN A 86 1.27 -13.15 2.75
CA ASN A 86 0.78 -14.04 3.82
C ASN A 86 -0.49 -13.53 4.49
N ASN A 87 -0.92 -12.29 4.20
CA ASN A 87 -2.14 -11.75 4.77
C ASN A 87 -3.36 -12.24 3.99
N LYS A 88 -4.38 -12.69 4.72
CA LYS A 88 -5.58 -13.27 4.11
C LYS A 88 -6.34 -12.30 3.22
N LEU A 89 -6.35 -11.02 3.57
CA LEU A 89 -7.05 -10.02 2.76
C LEU A 89 -6.33 -9.78 1.43
N VAL A 90 -4.99 -9.75 1.46
CA VAL A 90 -4.20 -9.63 0.23
C VAL A 90 -4.43 -10.85 -0.67
N GLN A 91 -4.45 -12.04 -0.08
CA GLN A 91 -4.73 -13.27 -0.80
C GLN A 91 -6.13 -13.24 -1.42
N TYR A 92 -7.11 -12.76 -0.67
CA TYR A 92 -8.49 -12.63 -1.16
C TYR A 92 -8.55 -11.72 -2.39
N ILE A 93 -7.88 -10.57 -2.33
CA ILE A 93 -7.86 -9.63 -3.45
C ILE A 93 -7.26 -10.28 -4.69
N PHE A 94 -6.16 -11.00 -4.55
CA PHE A 94 -5.51 -11.68 -5.66
C PHE A 94 -6.38 -12.78 -6.26
N GLU A 95 -7.09 -13.53 -5.42
CA GLU A 95 -7.94 -14.65 -5.86
C GLU A 95 -9.30 -14.19 -6.41
N HIS A 96 -9.74 -12.99 -6.06
CA HIS A 96 -11.06 -12.47 -6.43
C HIS A 96 -10.97 -11.14 -7.17
N LYS A 97 -10.07 -11.06 -8.15
CA LYS A 97 -9.78 -9.81 -8.89
C LYS A 97 -11.02 -9.14 -9.49
N ASP A 98 -12.02 -9.93 -9.87
CA ASP A 98 -13.23 -9.44 -10.52
C ASP A 98 -14.35 -9.08 -9.53
N SER A 99 -14.13 -9.28 -8.23
CA SER A 99 -15.12 -8.94 -7.23
C SER A 99 -15.36 -7.44 -7.17
N GLU A 100 -16.63 -7.04 -7.09
CA GLU A 100 -17.00 -5.62 -6.99
C GLU A 100 -16.51 -4.96 -5.71
N ASN A 101 -16.13 -5.74 -4.69
CA ASN A 101 -15.60 -5.22 -3.43
C ASN A 101 -14.08 -4.98 -3.46
N VAL A 102 -13.39 -5.50 -4.46
CA VAL A 102 -11.93 -5.41 -4.53
C VAL A 102 -11.42 -3.97 -4.61
N PRO A 103 -12.01 -3.07 -5.42
CA PRO A 103 -11.55 -1.68 -5.41
C PRO A 103 -11.61 -1.03 -4.03
N MET A 104 -12.67 -1.31 -3.28
CA MET A 104 -12.84 -0.78 -1.91
C MET A 104 -11.76 -1.34 -0.98
N PHE A 105 -11.44 -2.61 -1.08
CA PHE A 105 -10.37 -3.23 -0.29
C PHE A 105 -9.00 -2.64 -0.64
N CYS A 106 -8.75 -2.39 -1.92
CA CYS A 106 -7.50 -1.75 -2.35
C CYS A 106 -7.33 -0.36 -1.75
N GLU A 107 -8.38 0.44 -1.79
CA GLU A 107 -8.38 1.77 -1.17
C GLU A 107 -8.13 1.70 0.33
N GLN A 108 -8.78 0.73 0.99
CA GLN A 108 -8.65 0.55 2.43
C GLN A 108 -7.23 0.16 2.82
N LEU A 109 -6.63 -0.80 2.11
CA LEU A 109 -5.26 -1.22 2.39
C LEU A 109 -4.25 -0.11 2.16
N TYR A 110 -4.46 0.68 1.12
CA TYR A 110 -3.59 1.82 0.83
C TYR A 110 -3.65 2.86 1.96
N ASP A 111 -4.85 3.22 2.40
CA ASP A 111 -5.01 4.20 3.47
C ASP A 111 -4.49 3.68 4.81
N LEU A 112 -4.67 2.39 5.11
CA LEU A 112 -4.09 1.79 6.31
C LEU A 112 -2.57 1.85 6.28
N ALA A 113 -1.98 1.60 5.11
CA ALA A 113 -0.54 1.69 4.93
C ALA A 113 -0.04 3.12 5.13
N LEU A 114 -0.77 4.10 4.59
CA LEU A 114 -0.44 5.52 4.77
C LEU A 114 -0.54 5.94 6.22
N LEU A 115 -1.57 5.50 6.94
CA LEU A 115 -1.78 5.85 8.34
C LEU A 115 -0.64 5.39 9.24
N SER A 116 0.01 4.27 8.90
CA SER A 116 1.17 3.83 9.66
C SER A 116 2.40 4.68 9.38
N HIS A 117 2.36 5.51 8.35
CA HIS A 117 3.45 6.37 7.94
C HIS A 117 3.21 7.85 8.29
N LYS A 118 1.99 8.36 8.04
CA LYS A 118 1.60 9.74 8.33
C LYS A 118 0.07 9.83 8.46
N PRO A 119 -0.46 10.87 9.14
CA PRO A 119 -1.90 11.05 9.23
C PRO A 119 -2.52 11.35 7.86
N LEU A 120 -3.77 10.97 7.69
CA LEU A 120 -4.56 11.36 6.53
C LEU A 120 -5.06 12.80 6.72
N ASN A 121 -5.26 13.53 5.61
CA ASN A 121 -5.89 14.83 5.69
C ASN A 121 -7.39 14.66 6.02
N PRO A 122 -8.11 15.75 6.41
CA PRO A 122 -9.52 15.61 6.81
C PRO A 122 -10.43 14.98 5.77
N ASP A 123 -10.28 15.30 4.49
CA ASP A 123 -11.09 14.71 3.43
C ASP A 123 -10.81 13.24 3.25
N GLU A 124 -9.54 12.87 3.26
CA GLU A 124 -9.12 11.47 3.17
C GLU A 124 -9.61 10.67 4.38
N MET A 125 -9.54 11.27 5.57
CA MET A 125 -9.99 10.62 6.80
C MET A 125 -11.49 10.38 6.77
N THR A 126 -12.28 11.35 6.29
CA THR A 126 -13.72 11.19 6.16
C THR A 126 -14.08 10.02 5.25
N LYS A 127 -13.42 9.92 4.11
CA LYS A 127 -13.62 8.82 3.17
C LYS A 127 -13.18 7.49 3.76
N PHE A 128 -12.08 7.48 4.48
CA PHE A 128 -11.56 6.29 5.13
C PHE A 128 -12.55 5.75 6.18
N ILE A 129 -13.09 6.63 7.01
CA ILE A 129 -14.07 6.24 8.04
C ILE A 129 -15.35 5.68 7.40
N ALA A 130 -15.87 6.35 6.38
CA ALA A 130 -17.08 5.90 5.69
C ALA A 130 -16.87 4.53 5.05
N ARG A 131 -15.73 4.33 4.40
CA ARG A 131 -15.39 3.05 3.77
C ARG A 131 -15.20 1.96 4.82
N SER A 132 -14.55 2.29 5.94
CA SER A 132 -14.36 1.33 7.03
C SER A 132 -15.69 0.83 7.57
N ASN A 133 -16.66 1.71 7.72
CA ASN A 133 -18.00 1.34 8.16
C ASN A 133 -18.70 0.44 7.14
N GLU A 134 -18.57 0.72 5.85
CA GLU A 134 -19.13 -0.14 4.81
C GLU A 134 -18.56 -1.55 4.88
N ILE A 135 -17.24 -1.66 5.03
CA ILE A 135 -16.56 -2.96 5.13
C ILE A 135 -17.07 -3.73 6.34
N LEU A 136 -17.18 -3.06 7.48
CA LEU A 136 -17.69 -3.71 8.70
C LEU A 136 -19.12 -4.21 8.51
N MET A 137 -19.97 -3.44 7.83
CA MET A 137 -21.33 -3.87 7.55
C MET A 137 -21.39 -5.08 6.63
N LEU A 138 -20.46 -5.18 5.68
CA LEU A 138 -20.34 -6.38 4.83
C LEU A 138 -20.01 -7.62 5.65
N LEU A 139 -19.15 -7.48 6.65
CA LEU A 139 -18.78 -8.58 7.53
C LEU A 139 -19.92 -8.97 8.49
N ALA A 140 -20.81 -8.05 8.79
CA ALA A 140 -21.91 -8.26 9.73
C ALA A 140 -23.13 -8.95 9.10
N LYS A 141 -23.13 -9.15 7.81
CA LYS A 141 -24.24 -9.83 7.11
C LYS A 141 -24.23 -11.33 7.32
#